data_4fba6c73f29152132b166f95747f3735
#
_entry.id   4fba6c73f29152132b166f95747f3735
#
_cell.length_a   1.000
_cell.length_b   1.000
_cell.length_c   1.000
_cell.angle_alpha   90.00
_cell.angle_beta   90.00
_cell.angle_gamma   90.00
#
_symmetry.space_group_name_H-M   'P 1'
#
loop_
_entity.id
_entity.type
_entity.pdbx_description
1 polymer ?
#
loop_
_entity_poly.entity_id
_entity_poly.type
_entity_poly.pdbx_seq_one_letter_code
_entity_poly.pdbx_strand_id
1 'polypeptide(L)'
;MPRQPTPQSSFPQLNISRRQGLTLLGASLLGGASWAQTGTPWATIEAKARGQKVFMNAWGGSDRTNAYLQWAAGEVSRRYGVQVEHVKLTDTAEAVKRVRSEKAAGKLTGGTVDVVWINGENFLTMKRESLLFGPFAESLPNFQYVDVVGKPTTRSDFSEPVEGLEAPWGMAQFTLYADRKRVPNPPRSMAALADFARANPGRVTYPRPPAFIGTTFLKQALLELNTDRSALYKPFTPEALARASAPLWAYLDALHPHLWRAGKQFPQTPAAIRQMMADGELMVTLTFNPNEAANEIVAKRQADSVYAWQMAGGSVGNTHFLAIPFNTGVAEGAQVLINFMLSPEAQARKADISIWGDPTVLAMDKLPAAERAQFGAKPLAGQVESPAPVILEPHGSWVDPLEREWLKRYGQ
;
A
#
# COMPACT_ATOMS: atom_id res chain seq x y z
N MET A 1 23.78 -65.66 15.34
CA MET A 1 22.45 -65.95 15.88
C MET A 1 21.43 -65.28 15.03
N PRO A 2 20.30 -65.92 14.68
CA PRO A 2 19.62 -65.72 13.41
C PRO A 2 18.51 -64.63 13.45
N ARG A 3 18.28 -64.11 12.26
CA ARG A 3 17.15 -63.18 11.91
C ARG A 3 15.81 -63.89 12.01
N GLN A 4 14.81 -63.25 12.50
CA GLN A 4 13.41 -63.67 12.37
C GLN A 4 12.65 -62.81 11.36
N PRO A 5 11.68 -63.38 10.62
CA PRO A 5 11.05 -62.78 9.47
C PRO A 5 9.74 -62.06 9.84
N THR A 6 9.44 -61.03 9.01
CA THR A 6 8.16 -60.29 8.99
C THR A 6 7.02 -61.09 8.38
N PRO A 7 5.76 -60.98 8.82
CA PRO A 7 4.62 -61.65 8.20
C PRO A 7 4.04 -60.85 7.04
N GLN A 8 3.81 -61.58 5.94
CA GLN A 8 3.05 -61.15 4.76
C GLN A 8 1.54 -61.18 5.09
N SER A 9 0.82 -60.13 4.78
CA SER A 9 -0.64 -60.12 4.74
C SER A 9 -1.14 -60.33 3.31
N SER A 10 -1.85 -61.41 3.11
CA SER A 10 -2.51 -61.85 1.87
C SER A 10 -3.83 -61.12 1.67
N PHE A 11 -4.02 -60.54 0.50
CA PHE A 11 -5.33 -60.07 0.02
C PHE A 11 -6.01 -61.15 -0.85
N PRO A 12 -7.31 -61.42 -0.74
CA PRO A 12 -8.01 -62.36 -1.60
C PRO A 12 -8.34 -61.74 -2.94
N GLN A 13 -8.04 -62.48 -4.02
CA GLN A 13 -8.50 -62.20 -5.40
C GLN A 13 -9.95 -62.61 -5.56
N LEU A 14 -10.78 -61.70 -6.02
CA LEU A 14 -12.14 -61.99 -6.51
C LEU A 14 -12.10 -62.25 -8.03
N ASN A 15 -12.34 -63.50 -8.41
CA ASN A 15 -12.63 -63.91 -9.79
C ASN A 15 -14.03 -63.51 -10.18
N ILE A 16 -14.19 -62.69 -11.21
CA ILE A 16 -15.50 -62.43 -11.84
C ILE A 16 -15.43 -62.98 -13.29
N SER A 17 -16.30 -63.95 -13.57
CA SER A 17 -16.46 -64.63 -14.85
C SER A 17 -17.13 -63.71 -15.89
N ARG A 18 -16.63 -63.87 -17.17
CA ARG A 18 -17.27 -63.33 -18.37
C ARG A 18 -18.56 -64.09 -18.65
N ARG A 19 -19.72 -63.36 -18.69
CA ARG A 19 -20.79 -63.56 -19.70
C ARG A 19 -21.99 -62.67 -19.42
N GLN A 20 -22.51 -62.12 -20.53
CA GLN A 20 -23.81 -61.45 -20.71
C GLN A 20 -23.82 -59.99 -20.20
N GLY A 21 -24.23 -59.05 -20.95
CA GLY A 21 -24.93 -58.94 -22.22
C GLY A 21 -25.16 -57.47 -22.55
N LEU A 22 -25.34 -57.21 -23.80
CA LEU A 22 -25.58 -55.91 -24.45
C LEU A 22 -26.65 -55.00 -23.80
N THR A 23 -26.45 -53.72 -24.15
CA THR A 23 -27.43 -52.61 -24.25
C THR A 23 -27.63 -51.73 -23.02
N LEU A 24 -27.02 -50.53 -23.13
CA LEU A 24 -27.76 -49.24 -23.18
C LEU A 24 -26.72 -48.11 -23.26
N LEU A 25 -26.60 -47.50 -24.45
CA LEU A 25 -25.96 -46.18 -24.60
C LEU A 25 -26.85 -45.15 -23.90
N GLY A 26 -26.39 -44.72 -22.70
CA GLY A 26 -26.87 -43.55 -22.03
C GLY A 26 -25.75 -42.50 -22.08
N ALA A 27 -25.83 -41.57 -23.01
CA ALA A 27 -24.96 -40.41 -23.06
C ALA A 27 -25.23 -39.51 -21.85
N SER A 28 -24.49 -39.70 -20.77
CA SER A 28 -24.44 -38.77 -19.66
C SER A 28 -23.53 -37.63 -20.07
N LEU A 29 -24.08 -36.60 -20.68
CA LEU A 29 -23.51 -35.26 -20.75
C LEU A 29 -23.38 -34.75 -19.30
N LEU A 30 -22.24 -35.03 -18.66
CA LEU A 30 -21.81 -34.28 -17.50
C LEU A 30 -21.45 -32.86 -17.99
N GLY A 31 -22.49 -32.02 -18.08
CA GLY A 31 -22.33 -30.60 -18.16
C GLY A 31 -21.60 -30.16 -16.93
N GLY A 32 -20.31 -29.86 -17.06
CA GLY A 32 -19.55 -29.12 -16.05
C GLY A 32 -20.31 -27.82 -15.81
N ALA A 33 -21.03 -27.73 -14.69
CA ALA A 33 -21.56 -26.48 -14.21
C ALA A 33 -20.34 -25.59 -13.91
N SER A 34 -19.94 -24.83 -14.92
CA SER A 34 -19.11 -23.65 -14.70
C SER A 34 -19.90 -22.78 -13.73
N TRP A 35 -19.40 -22.63 -12.54
CA TRP A 35 -19.91 -21.64 -11.60
C TRP A 35 -19.59 -20.27 -12.21
N ALA A 36 -20.44 -19.83 -13.15
CA ALA A 36 -20.42 -18.48 -13.65
C ALA A 36 -20.64 -17.57 -12.42
N GLN A 37 -19.65 -16.82 -12.09
CA GLN A 37 -19.77 -15.70 -11.16
C GLN A 37 -20.94 -14.84 -11.68
N THR A 38 -22.07 -14.84 -10.98
CA THR A 38 -23.27 -14.05 -11.32
C THR A 38 -23.06 -12.59 -10.89
N GLY A 39 -21.92 -11.99 -11.27
CA GLY A 39 -21.67 -10.57 -11.13
C GLY A 39 -22.45 -9.78 -12.19
N THR A 40 -22.87 -8.58 -11.84
CA THR A 40 -23.46 -7.64 -12.81
C THR A 40 -22.49 -7.42 -13.98
N PRO A 41 -22.89 -7.61 -15.26
CA PRO A 41 -22.01 -7.38 -16.41
C PRO A 41 -21.43 -5.96 -16.38
N TRP A 42 -20.14 -5.81 -16.70
CA TRP A 42 -19.44 -4.52 -16.65
C TRP A 42 -20.14 -3.43 -17.47
N ALA A 43 -20.64 -3.76 -18.66
CA ALA A 43 -21.39 -2.83 -19.49
C ALA A 43 -22.65 -2.27 -18.77
N THR A 44 -23.28 -3.05 -17.90
CA THR A 44 -24.40 -2.59 -17.08
C THR A 44 -23.95 -1.61 -16.01
N ILE A 45 -22.77 -1.86 -15.40
CA ILE A 45 -22.17 -0.95 -14.42
C ILE A 45 -21.85 0.38 -15.10
N GLU A 46 -21.18 0.37 -16.25
CA GLU A 46 -20.85 1.60 -17.00
C GLU A 46 -22.11 2.38 -17.42
N ALA A 47 -23.16 1.68 -17.86
CA ALA A 47 -24.41 2.32 -18.25
C ALA A 47 -25.10 3.03 -17.08
N LYS A 48 -25.12 2.40 -15.89
CA LYS A 48 -25.68 2.98 -14.66
C LYS A 48 -24.82 4.11 -14.09
N ALA A 49 -23.51 4.04 -14.25
CA ALA A 49 -22.56 5.04 -13.77
C ALA A 49 -22.72 6.39 -14.47
N ARG A 50 -23.23 6.39 -15.72
CA ARG A 50 -23.37 7.60 -16.54
C ARG A 50 -24.28 8.62 -15.88
N GLY A 51 -23.76 9.84 -15.71
CA GLY A 51 -24.46 10.95 -15.03
C GLY A 51 -24.28 10.97 -13.52
N GLN A 52 -23.67 9.93 -12.92
CA GLN A 52 -23.38 9.95 -11.49
C GLN A 52 -22.25 10.94 -11.16
N LYS A 53 -22.29 11.47 -9.93
CA LYS A 53 -21.23 12.30 -9.33
C LYS A 53 -20.61 11.57 -8.15
N VAL A 54 -19.29 11.35 -8.22
CA VAL A 54 -18.48 10.60 -7.24
C VAL A 54 -17.62 11.56 -6.43
N PHE A 55 -17.72 11.53 -5.11
CA PHE A 55 -16.84 12.25 -4.18
C PHE A 55 -15.68 11.34 -3.78
N MET A 56 -14.52 11.60 -4.38
CA MET A 56 -13.28 10.88 -4.07
C MET A 56 -12.54 11.57 -2.94
N ASN A 57 -12.51 10.95 -1.78
CA ASN A 57 -11.81 11.43 -0.59
C ASN A 57 -10.37 10.90 -0.61
N ALA A 58 -9.40 11.77 -0.84
CA ALA A 58 -8.00 11.39 -1.02
C ALA A 58 -7.06 12.44 -0.42
N TRP A 59 -5.89 12.00 0.02
CA TRP A 59 -4.85 12.89 0.54
C TRP A 59 -4.49 14.00 -0.45
N GLY A 60 -4.50 15.25 0.02
CA GLY A 60 -4.31 16.44 -0.79
C GLY A 60 -2.98 17.17 -0.61
N GLY A 61 -2.02 16.57 0.12
CA GLY A 61 -0.77 17.24 0.52
C GLY A 61 0.33 17.33 -0.56
N SER A 62 0.03 16.98 -1.82
CA SER A 62 0.97 17.08 -2.95
C SER A 62 0.29 17.64 -4.20
N ASP A 63 0.84 18.69 -4.77
CA ASP A 63 0.32 19.28 -6.02
C ASP A 63 0.40 18.30 -7.21
N ARG A 64 1.41 17.44 -7.24
CA ARG A 64 1.56 16.42 -8.28
C ARG A 64 0.45 15.38 -8.20
N THR A 65 0.21 14.87 -7.00
CA THR A 65 -0.91 13.95 -6.73
C THR A 65 -2.25 14.58 -7.09
N ASN A 66 -2.47 15.83 -6.65
CA ASN A 66 -3.70 16.57 -6.95
C ASN A 66 -3.90 16.76 -8.46
N ALA A 67 -2.84 17.11 -9.19
CA ALA A 67 -2.88 17.27 -10.66
C ALA A 67 -3.19 15.95 -11.37
N TYR A 68 -2.61 14.82 -10.91
CA TYR A 68 -2.93 13.50 -11.44
C TYR A 68 -4.41 13.13 -11.20
N LEU A 69 -4.91 13.33 -9.98
CA LEU A 69 -6.31 13.04 -9.65
C LEU A 69 -7.28 13.91 -10.45
N GLN A 70 -6.94 15.19 -10.66
CA GLN A 70 -7.73 16.08 -11.52
C GLN A 70 -7.75 15.62 -12.98
N TRP A 71 -6.60 15.18 -13.52
CA TRP A 71 -6.54 14.60 -14.84
C TRP A 71 -7.40 13.34 -14.96
N ALA A 72 -7.30 12.39 -13.99
CA ALA A 72 -8.09 11.18 -13.97
C ALA A 72 -9.60 11.49 -13.92
N ALA A 73 -10.01 12.45 -13.10
CA ALA A 73 -11.38 12.93 -13.04
C ALA A 73 -11.89 13.46 -14.40
N GLY A 74 -11.06 14.24 -15.11
CA GLY A 74 -11.37 14.74 -16.45
C GLY A 74 -11.53 13.63 -17.48
N GLU A 75 -10.64 12.63 -17.48
CA GLU A 75 -10.73 11.48 -18.39
C GLU A 75 -11.96 10.61 -18.10
N VAL A 76 -12.27 10.35 -16.85
CA VAL A 76 -13.44 9.58 -16.44
C VAL A 76 -14.74 10.32 -16.85
N SER A 77 -14.79 11.62 -16.65
CA SER A 77 -15.94 12.43 -17.08
C SER A 77 -16.11 12.39 -18.61
N ARG A 78 -15.04 12.56 -19.35
CA ARG A 78 -15.05 12.60 -20.82
C ARG A 78 -15.45 11.24 -21.44
N ARG A 79 -14.95 10.13 -20.90
CA ARG A 79 -15.13 8.77 -21.47
C ARG A 79 -16.44 8.12 -21.00
N TYR A 80 -16.74 8.26 -19.72
CA TYR A 80 -17.82 7.49 -19.07
C TYR A 80 -18.99 8.37 -18.61
N GLY A 81 -18.89 9.70 -18.70
CA GLY A 81 -19.93 10.61 -18.23
C GLY A 81 -20.11 10.60 -16.71
N VAL A 82 -19.10 10.17 -15.96
CA VAL A 82 -19.09 10.20 -14.48
C VAL A 82 -18.33 11.44 -14.03
N GLN A 83 -18.98 12.29 -13.25
CA GLN A 83 -18.33 13.45 -12.64
C GLN A 83 -17.55 13.01 -11.40
N VAL A 84 -16.31 13.47 -11.24
CA VAL A 84 -15.50 13.14 -10.07
C VAL A 84 -15.04 14.42 -9.38
N GLU A 85 -15.30 14.53 -8.08
CA GLU A 85 -14.81 15.62 -7.24
C GLU A 85 -13.79 15.10 -6.23
N HIS A 86 -12.57 15.63 -6.28
CA HIS A 86 -11.54 15.33 -5.30
C HIS A 86 -11.77 16.12 -4.02
N VAL A 87 -12.21 15.44 -2.97
CA VAL A 87 -12.28 15.95 -1.61
C VAL A 87 -10.93 15.75 -0.94
N LYS A 88 -10.18 16.84 -0.79
CA LYS A 88 -8.81 16.80 -0.23
C LYS A 88 -8.86 16.55 1.27
N LEU A 89 -8.15 15.51 1.70
CA LEU A 89 -7.97 15.16 3.11
C LEU A 89 -6.54 15.51 3.55
N THR A 90 -6.40 15.84 4.82
CA THR A 90 -5.10 15.89 5.50
C THR A 90 -4.71 14.48 5.95
N ASP A 91 -5.70 13.71 6.43
CA ASP A 91 -5.57 12.33 6.86
C ASP A 91 -6.80 11.50 6.49
N THR A 92 -6.61 10.24 6.11
CA THR A 92 -7.69 9.31 5.73
C THR A 92 -8.67 9.04 6.88
N ALA A 93 -8.21 9.10 8.14
CA ALA A 93 -9.06 8.94 9.31
C ALA A 93 -10.25 9.92 9.36
N GLU A 94 -10.15 11.09 8.69
CA GLU A 94 -11.26 12.05 8.56
C GLU A 94 -12.44 11.42 7.79
N ALA A 95 -12.16 10.74 6.67
CA ALA A 95 -13.20 10.06 5.90
C ALA A 95 -13.78 8.86 6.65
N VAL A 96 -12.93 8.06 7.30
CA VAL A 96 -13.36 6.93 8.15
C VAL A 96 -14.30 7.40 9.24
N LYS A 97 -13.93 8.45 9.96
CA LYS A 97 -14.78 9.04 11.01
C LYS A 97 -16.14 9.50 10.47
N ARG A 98 -16.16 10.09 9.28
CA ARG A 98 -17.39 10.54 8.62
C ARG A 98 -18.31 9.36 8.31
N VAL A 99 -17.81 8.31 7.67
CA VAL A 99 -18.58 7.10 7.34
C VAL A 99 -19.12 6.41 8.62
N ARG A 100 -18.30 6.32 9.68
CA ARG A 100 -18.73 5.81 10.99
C ARG A 100 -19.88 6.62 11.59
N SER A 101 -19.76 7.95 11.53
CA SER A 101 -20.81 8.86 12.03
C SER A 101 -22.09 8.73 11.23
N GLU A 102 -22.02 8.57 9.91
CA GLU A 102 -23.18 8.34 9.05
C GLU A 102 -23.86 7.01 9.39
N LYS A 103 -23.10 5.93 9.60
CA LYS A 103 -23.63 4.64 10.05
C LYS A 103 -24.35 4.75 11.40
N ALA A 104 -23.71 5.41 12.36
CA ALA A 104 -24.29 5.63 13.69
C ALA A 104 -25.58 6.46 13.65
N ALA A 105 -25.70 7.38 12.69
CA ALA A 105 -26.90 8.17 12.42
C ALA A 105 -27.96 7.41 11.60
N GLY A 106 -27.76 6.12 11.28
CA GLY A 106 -28.69 5.33 10.49
C GLY A 106 -28.70 5.64 9.00
N LYS A 107 -27.70 6.38 8.47
CA LYS A 107 -27.58 6.71 7.06
C LYS A 107 -27.00 5.53 6.26
N LEU A 108 -27.88 4.62 5.85
CA LEU A 108 -27.50 3.37 5.17
C LEU A 108 -27.32 3.52 3.65
N THR A 109 -27.65 4.67 3.07
CA THR A 109 -27.50 4.99 1.63
C THR A 109 -27.29 6.49 1.45
N GLY A 110 -26.69 6.88 0.31
CA GLY A 110 -26.43 8.28 -0.01
C GLY A 110 -25.42 8.93 0.94
N GLY A 111 -24.39 8.19 1.33
CA GLY A 111 -23.25 8.70 2.09
C GLY A 111 -22.57 9.88 1.39
N THR A 112 -21.69 10.58 2.11
CA THR A 112 -20.95 11.74 1.57
C THR A 112 -19.53 11.39 1.13
N VAL A 113 -19.14 10.12 1.23
CA VAL A 113 -17.88 9.54 0.77
C VAL A 113 -18.20 8.42 -0.19
N ASP A 114 -17.75 8.52 -1.45
CA ASP A 114 -18.04 7.50 -2.45
C ASP A 114 -16.81 6.65 -2.79
N VAL A 115 -15.63 7.27 -2.82
CA VAL A 115 -14.35 6.58 -2.93
C VAL A 115 -13.41 7.15 -1.89
N VAL A 116 -12.65 6.29 -1.22
CA VAL A 116 -11.61 6.69 -0.28
C VAL A 116 -10.27 6.07 -0.65
N TRP A 117 -9.21 6.90 -0.70
CA TRP A 117 -7.84 6.40 -0.72
C TRP A 117 -7.48 5.98 0.70
N ILE A 118 -7.19 4.68 0.87
CA ILE A 118 -7.10 4.04 2.17
C ILE A 118 -5.94 3.06 2.23
N ASN A 119 -5.45 2.83 3.43
CA ASN A 119 -4.60 1.69 3.80
C ASN A 119 -4.54 1.53 5.33
N GLY A 120 -3.95 0.40 5.75
CA GLY A 120 -3.51 0.12 7.11
C GLY A 120 -4.64 0.07 8.14
N GLU A 121 -4.45 0.80 9.25
CA GLU A 121 -5.39 0.83 10.37
C GLU A 121 -6.75 1.40 9.98
N ASN A 122 -6.79 2.27 8.97
CA ASN A 122 -8.03 2.82 8.43
C ASN A 122 -8.85 1.75 7.70
N PHE A 123 -8.21 0.95 6.84
CA PHE A 123 -8.85 -0.22 6.21
C PHE A 123 -9.30 -1.24 7.24
N LEU A 124 -8.42 -1.61 8.17
CA LEU A 124 -8.74 -2.54 9.26
C LEU A 124 -9.97 -2.09 10.05
N THR A 125 -10.08 -0.81 10.37
CA THR A 125 -11.22 -0.22 11.06
C THR A 125 -12.49 -0.33 10.22
N MET A 126 -12.44 0.07 8.95
CA MET A 126 -13.61 0.02 8.06
C MET A 126 -14.07 -1.42 7.81
N LYS A 127 -13.13 -2.37 7.67
CA LYS A 127 -13.44 -3.79 7.49
C LYS A 127 -14.14 -4.37 8.72
N ARG A 128 -13.57 -4.18 9.92
CA ARG A 128 -14.11 -4.70 11.18
C ARG A 128 -15.49 -4.15 11.51
N GLU A 129 -15.73 -2.89 11.17
CA GLU A 129 -17.01 -2.24 11.43
C GLU A 129 -18.02 -2.40 10.30
N SER A 130 -17.71 -3.21 9.26
CA SER A 130 -18.55 -3.40 8.07
C SER A 130 -18.96 -2.07 7.43
N LEU A 131 -17.97 -1.23 7.15
CA LEU A 131 -18.15 0.11 6.55
C LEU A 131 -17.81 0.12 5.06
N LEU A 132 -17.50 -1.05 4.47
CA LEU A 132 -17.06 -1.18 3.09
C LEU A 132 -18.13 -1.85 2.23
N PHE A 133 -18.23 -1.39 0.98
CA PHE A 133 -18.95 -2.03 -0.10
C PHE A 133 -18.08 -3.11 -0.73
N GLY A 134 -18.65 -4.22 -1.13
CA GLY A 134 -17.92 -5.27 -1.83
C GLY A 134 -18.24 -6.69 -1.32
N PRO A 135 -17.43 -7.69 -1.75
CA PRO A 135 -16.22 -7.56 -2.58
C PRO A 135 -16.50 -7.06 -4.00
N PHE A 136 -15.62 -6.21 -4.55
CA PHE A 136 -15.77 -5.67 -5.90
C PHE A 136 -14.47 -5.65 -6.71
N ALA A 137 -13.31 -5.57 -6.06
CA ALA A 137 -12.04 -5.25 -6.71
C ALA A 137 -11.67 -6.22 -7.84
N GLU A 138 -11.82 -7.52 -7.59
CA GLU A 138 -11.45 -8.57 -8.55
C GLU A 138 -12.44 -8.66 -9.75
N SER A 139 -13.62 -8.03 -9.66
CA SER A 139 -14.59 -7.94 -10.75
C SER A 139 -14.31 -6.80 -11.73
N LEU A 140 -13.37 -5.89 -11.39
CA LEU A 140 -12.98 -4.78 -12.27
C LEU A 140 -12.20 -5.31 -13.48
N PRO A 141 -12.55 -4.93 -14.73
CA PRO A 141 -11.88 -5.42 -15.93
C PRO A 141 -10.36 -5.26 -15.92
N ASN A 142 -9.83 -4.15 -15.37
CA ASN A 142 -8.40 -3.88 -15.32
C ASN A 142 -7.68 -4.61 -14.17
N PHE A 143 -8.40 -5.25 -13.25
CA PHE A 143 -7.78 -6.03 -12.18
C PHE A 143 -6.99 -7.23 -12.72
N GLN A 144 -7.33 -7.75 -13.91
CA GLN A 144 -6.58 -8.81 -14.58
C GLN A 144 -5.09 -8.49 -14.77
N TYR A 145 -4.73 -7.21 -14.87
CA TYR A 145 -3.36 -6.75 -15.02
C TYR A 145 -2.60 -6.60 -13.71
N VAL A 146 -3.30 -6.65 -12.57
CA VAL A 146 -2.64 -6.50 -11.25
C VAL A 146 -1.66 -7.64 -11.02
N ASP A 147 -0.49 -7.31 -10.50
CA ASP A 147 0.57 -8.25 -10.15
C ASP A 147 0.35 -8.85 -8.76
N VAL A 148 -0.63 -9.74 -8.66
CA VAL A 148 -0.96 -10.38 -7.37
C VAL A 148 0.08 -11.41 -6.90
N VAL A 149 1.00 -11.83 -7.78
CA VAL A 149 2.04 -12.82 -7.50
C VAL A 149 3.36 -12.13 -7.16
N GLY A 150 3.83 -11.24 -8.03
CA GLY A 150 5.09 -10.51 -7.83
C GLY A 150 4.99 -9.38 -6.79
N LYS A 151 3.76 -8.92 -6.49
CA LYS A 151 3.47 -7.84 -5.53
C LYS A 151 2.42 -8.29 -4.51
N PRO A 152 2.76 -9.19 -3.57
CA PRO A 152 1.78 -9.80 -2.65
C PRO A 152 1.05 -8.77 -1.76
N THR A 153 1.63 -7.59 -1.55
CA THR A 153 0.97 -6.47 -0.85
C THR A 153 -0.28 -5.96 -1.55
N THR A 154 -0.53 -6.33 -2.82
CA THR A 154 -1.79 -6.02 -3.53
C THR A 154 -2.98 -6.83 -3.03
N ARG A 155 -2.76 -7.85 -2.22
CA ARG A 155 -3.79 -8.71 -1.61
C ARG A 155 -3.80 -8.66 -0.08
N SER A 156 -2.93 -7.85 0.51
CA SER A 156 -2.79 -7.71 1.96
C SER A 156 -2.45 -6.29 2.30
N ASP A 157 -3.29 -5.65 3.10
CA ASP A 157 -3.07 -4.29 3.60
C ASP A 157 -2.66 -4.34 5.06
N PHE A 158 -1.44 -3.89 5.37
CA PHE A 158 -0.81 -4.00 6.70
C PHE A 158 -1.07 -5.37 7.34
N SER A 159 -0.72 -6.42 6.59
CA SER A 159 -0.89 -7.83 6.98
C SER A 159 -2.34 -8.29 7.19
N GLU A 160 -3.34 -7.47 6.88
CA GLU A 160 -4.76 -7.83 6.85
C GLU A 160 -5.16 -8.22 5.42
N PRO A 161 -5.80 -9.39 5.16
CA PRO A 161 -6.28 -9.75 3.83
C PRO A 161 -7.32 -8.75 3.31
N VAL A 162 -7.17 -8.30 2.06
CA VAL A 162 -8.08 -7.30 1.46
C VAL A 162 -9.44 -7.87 1.06
N GLU A 163 -9.53 -9.16 0.74
CA GLU A 163 -10.78 -9.90 0.42
C GLU A 163 -11.65 -9.20 -0.64
N GLY A 164 -11.02 -8.47 -1.57
CA GLY A 164 -11.72 -7.75 -2.63
C GLY A 164 -12.49 -6.50 -2.19
N LEU A 165 -12.36 -6.06 -0.94
CA LEU A 165 -13.06 -4.90 -0.38
C LEU A 165 -12.40 -3.56 -0.74
N GLU A 166 -11.19 -3.62 -1.28
CA GLU A 166 -10.44 -2.48 -1.80
C GLU A 166 -9.61 -2.90 -3.01
N ALA A 167 -9.38 -1.97 -3.93
CA ALA A 167 -8.62 -2.19 -5.15
C ALA A 167 -7.23 -1.55 -5.03
N PRO A 168 -6.13 -2.30 -5.31
CA PRO A 168 -4.78 -1.75 -5.28
C PRO A 168 -4.60 -0.78 -6.45
N TRP A 169 -3.93 0.36 -6.24
CA TRP A 169 -3.71 1.31 -7.33
C TRP A 169 -2.35 2.00 -7.36
N GLY A 170 -1.53 1.84 -6.32
CA GLY A 170 -0.20 2.36 -6.27
C GLY A 170 0.64 1.68 -5.20
N MET A 171 1.95 1.93 -5.22
CA MET A 171 2.90 1.33 -4.30
C MET A 171 3.82 2.37 -3.70
N ALA A 172 4.25 2.12 -2.48
CA ALA A 172 5.17 2.99 -1.78
C ALA A 172 6.18 2.16 -0.99
N GLN A 173 7.36 2.74 -0.75
CA GLN A 173 8.42 2.09 0.02
C GLN A 173 9.25 3.12 0.77
N PHE A 174 9.56 2.84 2.03
CA PHE A 174 10.41 3.68 2.85
C PHE A 174 11.76 3.90 2.17
N THR A 175 12.06 5.16 1.91
CA THR A 175 13.22 5.59 1.13
C THR A 175 13.85 6.80 1.80
N LEU A 176 15.16 6.86 1.78
CA LEU A 176 15.92 8.01 2.25
C LEU A 176 16.58 8.67 1.04
N TYR A 177 16.87 9.95 1.15
CA TYR A 177 17.66 10.66 0.15
C TYR A 177 18.54 11.76 0.77
N ALA A 178 19.62 12.08 0.07
CA ALA A 178 20.62 13.07 0.48
C ALA A 178 21.36 13.64 -0.73
N ASP A 179 22.07 14.75 -0.53
CA ASP A 179 23.06 15.22 -1.50
C ASP A 179 24.36 14.40 -1.38
N ARG A 180 24.79 13.75 -2.46
CA ARG A 180 25.99 12.90 -2.54
C ARG A 180 27.26 13.68 -2.15
N LYS A 181 27.27 14.98 -2.38
CA LYS A 181 28.42 15.85 -2.00
C LYS A 181 28.55 15.96 -0.48
N ARG A 182 27.45 15.84 0.27
CA ARG A 182 27.42 15.93 1.72
C ARG A 182 27.39 14.54 2.38
N VAL A 183 26.79 13.57 1.74
CA VAL A 183 26.62 12.18 2.24
C VAL A 183 27.09 11.21 1.15
N PRO A 184 28.41 11.04 0.95
CA PRO A 184 28.93 10.13 -0.07
C PRO A 184 28.67 8.66 0.26
N ASN A 185 28.57 8.30 1.54
CA ASN A 185 28.31 6.95 2.04
C ASN A 185 27.00 6.96 2.85
N PRO A 186 25.89 6.49 2.27
CA PRO A 186 24.59 6.56 2.92
C PRO A 186 24.44 5.53 4.05
N PRO A 187 23.80 5.89 5.19
CA PRO A 187 23.45 4.91 6.21
C PRO A 187 22.37 3.94 5.68
N ARG A 188 22.69 2.65 5.57
CA ARG A 188 21.81 1.63 4.99
C ARG A 188 21.19 0.67 6.02
N SER A 189 21.20 1.06 7.30
CA SER A 189 20.52 0.37 8.39
C SER A 189 20.12 1.37 9.47
N MET A 190 19.20 1.01 10.36
CA MET A 190 18.82 1.88 11.47
C MET A 190 19.99 2.10 12.42
N ALA A 191 20.84 1.10 12.64
CA ALA A 191 22.09 1.27 13.43
C ALA A 191 23.03 2.27 12.75
N ALA A 192 23.29 2.12 11.44
CA ALA A 192 24.13 3.06 10.70
C ALA A 192 23.54 4.49 10.67
N LEU A 193 22.21 4.63 10.66
CA LEU A 193 21.53 5.93 10.74
C LEU A 193 21.76 6.59 12.12
N ALA A 194 21.76 5.82 13.20
CA ALA A 194 22.08 6.34 14.53
C ALA A 194 23.54 6.79 14.63
N ASP A 195 24.48 6.03 14.06
CA ASP A 195 25.88 6.42 14.01
C ASP A 195 26.10 7.67 13.15
N PHE A 196 25.40 7.77 12.01
CA PHE A 196 25.42 8.96 11.18
C PHE A 196 24.87 10.20 11.92
N ALA A 197 23.74 10.05 12.62
CA ALA A 197 23.16 11.15 13.40
C ALA A 197 24.08 11.61 14.54
N ARG A 198 24.78 10.66 15.20
CA ARG A 198 25.80 10.97 16.24
C ARG A 198 26.97 11.73 15.66
N ALA A 199 27.46 11.37 14.49
CA ALA A 199 28.55 12.05 13.80
C ALA A 199 28.12 13.42 13.20
N ASN A 200 26.84 13.62 12.94
CA ASN A 200 26.25 14.81 12.32
C ASN A 200 25.04 15.32 13.14
N PRO A 201 25.26 15.79 14.39
CA PRO A 201 24.16 16.16 15.27
C PRO A 201 23.33 17.30 14.70
N GLY A 202 22.00 17.12 14.82
CA GLY A 202 21.02 18.07 14.31
C GLY A 202 20.74 17.99 12.81
N ARG A 203 21.35 17.06 12.08
CA ARG A 203 21.23 16.96 10.61
C ARG A 203 20.29 15.88 10.11
N VAL A 204 19.63 15.18 11.01
CA VAL A 204 18.61 14.15 10.72
C VAL A 204 17.40 14.39 11.58
N THR A 205 16.22 14.13 11.07
CA THR A 205 14.97 14.07 11.84
C THR A 205 13.93 13.26 11.06
N TYR A 206 12.76 13.07 11.66
CA TYR A 206 11.58 12.47 11.03
C TYR A 206 10.33 13.24 11.48
N PRO A 207 9.20 13.16 10.74
CA PRO A 207 7.97 13.82 11.14
C PRO A 207 7.41 13.24 12.43
N ARG A 208 6.78 14.10 13.22
CA ARG A 208 6.13 13.71 14.47
C ARG A 208 4.98 12.72 14.19
N PRO A 209 4.94 11.51 14.81
CA PRO A 209 3.71 10.71 14.83
C PRO A 209 2.53 11.48 15.43
N PRO A 210 1.29 11.31 14.94
CA PRO A 210 0.82 10.27 14.03
C PRO A 210 0.99 10.60 12.52
N ALA A 211 1.80 11.58 12.12
CA ALA A 211 2.06 11.78 10.70
C ALA A 211 2.58 10.48 10.06
N PHE A 212 1.95 10.03 8.97
CA PHE A 212 2.17 8.73 8.33
C PHE A 212 3.67 8.37 8.17
N ILE A 213 4.49 9.31 7.65
CA ILE A 213 5.94 9.08 7.47
C ILE A 213 6.66 8.93 8.80
N GLY A 214 6.24 9.63 9.85
CA GLY A 214 6.80 9.47 11.20
C GLY A 214 6.51 8.07 11.75
N THR A 215 5.27 7.61 11.65
CA THR A 215 4.89 6.26 12.04
C THR A 215 5.59 5.20 11.18
N THR A 216 5.79 5.46 9.88
CA THR A 216 6.56 4.57 9.00
C THR A 216 8.02 4.45 9.44
N PHE A 217 8.64 5.54 9.91
CA PHE A 217 9.98 5.49 10.51
C PHE A 217 10.02 4.57 11.74
N LEU A 218 9.02 4.65 12.62
CA LEU A 218 8.92 3.76 13.79
C LEU A 218 8.77 2.29 13.34
N LYS A 219 7.94 2.02 12.34
CA LYS A 219 7.72 0.68 11.81
C LYS A 219 8.96 0.10 11.15
N GLN A 220 9.72 0.91 10.37
CA GLN A 220 11.01 0.49 9.80
C GLN A 220 11.98 0.10 10.91
N ALA A 221 12.13 0.91 11.94
CA ALA A 221 13.00 0.62 13.08
C ALA A 221 12.52 -0.63 13.85
N LEU A 222 11.23 -0.72 14.13
CA LEU A 222 10.63 -1.88 14.81
C LEU A 222 10.94 -3.19 14.07
N LEU A 223 10.75 -3.22 12.75
CA LEU A 223 10.98 -4.40 11.93
C LEU A 223 12.46 -4.76 11.80
N GLU A 224 13.34 -3.77 11.71
CA GLU A 224 14.78 -4.03 11.58
C GLU A 224 15.41 -4.49 12.90
N LEU A 225 14.95 -3.94 14.02
CA LEU A 225 15.48 -4.26 15.37
C LEU A 225 14.94 -5.58 15.94
N ASN A 226 13.89 -6.16 15.33
CA ASN A 226 13.36 -7.46 15.73
C ASN A 226 13.83 -8.55 14.75
N THR A 227 14.57 -9.53 15.24
CA THR A 227 15.01 -10.70 14.46
C THR A 227 13.86 -11.64 14.12
N ASP A 228 12.93 -11.84 15.06
CA ASP A 228 11.66 -12.56 14.82
C ASP A 228 10.53 -11.55 14.62
N ARG A 229 10.10 -11.42 13.37
CA ARG A 229 9.03 -10.52 12.95
C ARG A 229 7.65 -11.17 12.94
N SER A 230 7.55 -12.46 13.22
CA SER A 230 6.31 -13.25 13.06
C SER A 230 5.13 -12.70 13.85
N ALA A 231 5.39 -12.17 15.05
CA ALA A 231 4.37 -11.56 15.90
C ALA A 231 3.88 -10.21 15.34
N LEU A 232 4.73 -9.48 14.59
CA LEU A 232 4.41 -8.16 14.04
C LEU A 232 3.36 -8.23 12.92
N TYR A 233 3.25 -9.37 12.25
CA TYR A 233 2.29 -9.61 11.16
C TYR A 233 0.94 -10.16 11.62
N LYS A 234 0.70 -10.16 12.94
CA LYS A 234 -0.55 -10.59 13.58
C LYS A 234 -1.12 -9.46 14.42
N PRO A 235 -2.42 -9.49 14.75
CA PRO A 235 -2.96 -8.58 15.75
C PRO A 235 -2.11 -8.55 17.01
N PHE A 236 -1.80 -7.37 17.53
CA PHE A 236 -0.97 -7.27 18.73
C PHE A 236 -1.67 -7.82 19.96
N THR A 237 -0.87 -8.34 20.90
CA THR A 237 -1.25 -8.52 22.30
C THR A 237 -0.40 -7.59 23.17
N PRO A 238 -0.84 -7.22 24.38
CA PRO A 238 -0.04 -6.36 25.27
C PRO A 238 1.37 -6.90 25.50
N GLU A 239 1.52 -8.22 25.67
CA GLU A 239 2.81 -8.88 25.90
C GLU A 239 3.70 -8.83 24.63
N ALA A 240 3.11 -9.07 23.44
CA ALA A 240 3.83 -8.98 22.17
C ALA A 240 4.28 -7.53 21.91
N LEU A 241 3.40 -6.56 22.18
CA LEU A 241 3.72 -5.13 22.03
C LEU A 241 4.89 -4.74 22.94
N ALA A 242 4.80 -5.05 24.24
CA ALA A 242 5.84 -4.71 25.21
C ALA A 242 7.21 -5.31 24.81
N ARG A 243 7.23 -6.59 24.42
CA ARG A 243 8.46 -7.29 24.01
C ARG A 243 9.05 -6.73 22.72
N ALA A 244 8.23 -6.58 21.67
CA ALA A 244 8.72 -6.16 20.36
C ALA A 244 9.10 -4.68 20.31
N SER A 245 8.43 -3.81 21.07
CA SER A 245 8.71 -2.38 21.07
C SER A 245 9.86 -1.96 21.99
N ALA A 246 10.29 -2.82 22.92
CA ALA A 246 11.40 -2.47 23.83
C ALA A 246 12.71 -2.10 23.09
N PRO A 247 13.18 -2.85 22.07
CA PRO A 247 14.34 -2.45 21.28
C PRO A 247 14.13 -1.12 20.52
N LEU A 248 12.91 -0.86 20.05
CA LEU A 248 12.57 0.40 19.37
C LEU A 248 12.74 1.59 20.33
N TRP A 249 12.18 1.50 21.53
CA TRP A 249 12.29 2.61 22.50
C TRP A 249 13.74 2.86 22.91
N ALA A 250 14.50 1.81 23.20
CA ALA A 250 15.93 1.94 23.49
C ALA A 250 16.72 2.59 22.34
N TYR A 251 16.39 2.24 21.10
CA TYR A 251 16.96 2.86 19.90
C TYR A 251 16.60 4.34 19.80
N LEU A 252 15.34 4.72 20.02
CA LEU A 252 14.90 6.11 19.94
C LEU A 252 15.50 6.96 21.07
N ASP A 253 15.58 6.42 22.30
CA ASP A 253 16.22 7.10 23.43
C ASP A 253 17.70 7.43 23.13
N ALA A 254 18.41 6.53 22.43
CA ALA A 254 19.78 6.74 22.01
C ALA A 254 19.90 7.68 20.79
N LEU A 255 18.93 7.69 19.88
CA LEU A 255 18.94 8.47 18.65
C LEU A 255 18.56 9.94 18.87
N HIS A 256 17.49 10.21 19.64
CA HIS A 256 16.87 11.53 19.75
C HIS A 256 17.83 12.66 20.18
N PRO A 257 18.77 12.44 21.12
CA PRO A 257 19.74 13.50 21.49
C PRO A 257 20.58 14.03 20.34
N HIS A 258 20.69 13.26 19.24
CA HIS A 258 21.49 13.60 18.06
C HIS A 258 20.64 14.12 16.89
N LEU A 259 19.32 14.07 16.99
CA LEU A 259 18.42 14.59 15.97
C LEU A 259 18.35 16.12 15.98
N TRP A 260 17.74 16.67 14.95
CA TRP A 260 17.38 18.07 14.86
C TRP A 260 16.74 18.56 16.17
N ARG A 261 17.21 19.69 16.67
CA ARG A 261 16.81 20.25 17.97
C ARG A 261 16.94 19.27 19.14
N ALA A 262 17.93 18.37 19.06
CA ALA A 262 18.18 17.33 20.06
C ALA A 262 16.93 16.46 20.35
N GLY A 263 16.09 16.20 19.34
CA GLY A 263 14.89 15.40 19.46
C GLY A 263 13.81 15.95 20.40
N LYS A 264 13.89 17.24 20.75
CA LYS A 264 12.87 17.91 21.58
C LYS A 264 11.72 18.50 20.75
N GLN A 265 11.92 18.62 19.46
CA GLN A 265 10.93 19.07 18.50
C GLN A 265 11.02 18.23 17.23
N PHE A 266 9.89 18.04 16.59
CA PHE A 266 9.78 17.25 15.36
C PHE A 266 8.94 18.01 14.34
N PRO A 267 9.31 17.98 13.05
CA PRO A 267 8.49 18.53 11.98
C PRO A 267 7.11 17.87 11.96
N GLN A 268 6.08 18.63 11.60
CA GLN A 268 4.70 18.12 11.65
C GLN A 268 4.29 17.41 10.36
N THR A 269 4.97 17.68 9.24
CA THR A 269 4.55 17.18 7.92
C THR A 269 5.73 16.72 7.09
N PRO A 270 5.51 15.80 6.11
CA PRO A 270 6.51 15.45 5.11
C PRO A 270 6.99 16.67 4.29
N ALA A 271 6.10 17.61 4.02
CA ALA A 271 6.47 18.85 3.31
C ALA A 271 7.51 19.67 4.08
N ALA A 272 7.40 19.73 5.41
CA ALA A 272 8.36 20.44 6.25
C ALA A 272 9.77 19.81 6.18
N ILE A 273 9.88 18.49 6.30
CA ILE A 273 11.22 17.83 6.20
C ILE A 273 11.82 17.96 4.80
N ARG A 274 11.00 17.95 3.76
CA ARG A 274 11.42 18.18 2.38
C ARG A 274 12.00 19.59 2.20
N GLN A 275 11.33 20.60 2.76
CA GLN A 275 11.81 21.98 2.75
C GLN A 275 13.12 22.12 3.54
N MET A 276 13.21 21.57 4.75
CA MET A 276 14.42 21.58 5.57
C MET A 276 15.62 20.93 4.85
N MET A 277 15.38 19.89 4.03
CA MET A 277 16.42 19.32 3.19
C MET A 277 16.84 20.27 2.08
N ALA A 278 15.88 20.94 1.40
CA ALA A 278 16.16 21.93 0.36
C ALA A 278 16.95 23.12 0.89
N ASP A 279 16.65 23.57 2.11
CA ASP A 279 17.34 24.68 2.79
C ASP A 279 18.73 24.26 3.36
N GLY A 280 19.09 22.97 3.24
CA GLY A 280 20.35 22.44 3.75
C GLY A 280 20.41 22.31 5.27
N GLU A 281 19.27 22.45 5.97
CA GLU A 281 19.19 22.24 7.41
C GLU A 281 19.38 20.76 7.76
N LEU A 282 18.80 19.85 6.96
CA LEU A 282 19.03 18.42 7.05
C LEU A 282 20.10 17.95 6.04
N MET A 283 20.79 16.88 6.37
CA MET A 283 21.68 16.15 5.46
C MET A 283 21.02 14.90 4.89
N VAL A 284 20.15 14.28 5.66
CA VAL A 284 19.37 13.10 5.26
C VAL A 284 17.91 13.38 5.57
N THR A 285 17.06 13.07 4.62
CA THR A 285 15.61 13.10 4.81
C THR A 285 14.99 11.78 4.36
N LEU A 286 13.71 11.61 4.62
CA LEU A 286 12.99 10.36 4.38
C LEU A 286 11.64 10.62 3.73
N THR A 287 11.19 9.64 2.96
CA THR A 287 9.95 9.67 2.22
C THR A 287 9.38 8.26 2.10
N PHE A 288 8.14 8.15 1.64
CA PHE A 288 7.54 6.87 1.27
C PHE A 288 7.32 6.74 -0.25
N ASN A 289 7.62 7.80 -1.02
CA ASN A 289 7.67 7.73 -2.48
C ASN A 289 9.12 7.50 -2.94
N PRO A 290 9.50 6.33 -3.49
CA PRO A 290 10.87 6.03 -3.90
C PRO A 290 11.40 6.95 -5.00
N ASN A 291 10.53 7.69 -5.69
CA ASN A 291 10.89 8.65 -6.74
C ASN A 291 10.86 10.12 -6.29
N GLU A 292 10.64 10.41 -4.99
CA GLU A 292 10.51 11.80 -4.53
C GLU A 292 11.78 12.63 -4.80
N ALA A 293 12.95 12.08 -4.56
CA ALA A 293 14.20 12.80 -4.85
C ALA A 293 14.30 13.17 -6.34
N ALA A 294 13.97 12.25 -7.25
CA ALA A 294 13.93 12.53 -8.68
C ALA A 294 12.84 13.58 -9.00
N ASN A 295 11.68 13.53 -8.36
CA ASN A 295 10.64 14.54 -8.52
C ASN A 295 11.13 15.95 -8.13
N GLU A 296 11.89 16.05 -7.04
CA GLU A 296 12.42 17.32 -6.55
C GLU A 296 13.53 17.88 -7.46
N ILE A 297 14.35 16.99 -8.03
CA ILE A 297 15.36 17.38 -9.05
C ILE A 297 14.67 17.89 -10.32
N VAL A 298 13.70 17.16 -10.87
CA VAL A 298 12.93 17.57 -12.05
C VAL A 298 12.23 18.92 -11.82
N ALA A 299 11.76 19.16 -10.60
CA ALA A 299 11.14 20.43 -10.21
C ALA A 299 12.16 21.55 -9.89
N LYS A 300 13.46 21.28 -10.00
CA LYS A 300 14.56 22.22 -9.69
C LYS A 300 14.53 22.72 -8.22
N ARG A 301 13.98 21.93 -7.32
CA ARG A 301 14.00 22.20 -5.87
C ARG A 301 15.15 21.48 -5.16
N GLN A 302 15.78 20.53 -5.83
CA GLN A 302 17.00 19.85 -5.36
C GLN A 302 18.04 19.81 -6.48
N ALA A 303 19.32 19.69 -6.09
CA ALA A 303 20.44 19.58 -7.01
C ALA A 303 20.49 18.20 -7.66
N ASP A 304 21.06 18.09 -8.87
CA ASP A 304 21.26 16.82 -9.59
C ASP A 304 22.16 15.82 -8.84
N SER A 305 22.90 16.28 -7.84
CA SER A 305 23.73 15.45 -6.95
C SER A 305 22.93 14.72 -5.87
N VAL A 306 21.62 15.02 -5.72
CA VAL A 306 20.75 14.31 -4.80
C VAL A 306 20.46 12.91 -5.33
N TYR A 307 20.47 11.94 -4.44
CA TYR A 307 20.21 10.53 -4.73
C TYR A 307 19.41 9.89 -3.62
N ALA A 308 18.75 8.79 -3.95
CA ALA A 308 17.90 8.05 -3.03
C ALA A 308 18.45 6.63 -2.78
N TRP A 309 18.16 6.10 -1.60
CA TRP A 309 18.48 4.72 -1.24
C TRP A 309 17.45 4.15 -0.28
N GLN A 310 17.53 2.84 -0.11
CA GLN A 310 16.70 2.06 0.80
C GLN A 310 17.59 1.27 1.78
N MET A 311 17.01 0.77 2.86
CA MET A 311 17.74 0.00 3.86
C MET A 311 18.18 -1.34 3.29
N ALA A 312 19.45 -1.72 3.50
CA ALA A 312 20.05 -2.90 2.87
C ALA A 312 19.35 -4.23 3.27
N GLY A 313 18.87 -4.32 4.50
CA GLY A 313 18.09 -5.46 4.99
C GLY A 313 16.63 -5.48 4.54
N GLY A 314 16.23 -4.52 3.70
CA GLY A 314 14.88 -4.28 3.23
C GLY A 314 14.26 -3.02 3.81
N SER A 315 13.37 -2.41 3.04
CA SER A 315 12.60 -1.24 3.44
C SER A 315 11.11 -1.59 3.50
N VAL A 316 10.44 -1.09 4.51
CA VAL A 316 8.98 -1.21 4.64
C VAL A 316 8.32 -0.67 3.39
N GLY A 317 7.40 -1.44 2.83
CA GLY A 317 6.63 -1.03 1.68
C GLY A 317 5.21 -1.57 1.73
N ASN A 318 4.30 -0.85 1.12
CA ASN A 318 2.90 -1.23 1.04
C ASN A 318 2.30 -0.89 -0.33
N THR A 319 1.08 -1.31 -0.50
CA THR A 319 0.18 -0.89 -1.56
C THR A 319 -0.77 0.16 -0.98
N HIS A 320 -1.12 1.18 -1.75
CA HIS A 320 -2.28 2.00 -1.42
C HIS A 320 -3.47 1.58 -2.24
N PHE A 321 -4.64 1.73 -1.64
CA PHE A 321 -5.88 1.17 -2.15
C PHE A 321 -6.95 2.25 -2.32
N LEU A 322 -7.95 1.88 -3.11
CA LEU A 322 -9.19 2.63 -3.24
C LEU A 322 -10.33 1.72 -2.79
N ALA A 323 -11.09 2.20 -1.81
CA ALA A 323 -12.25 1.50 -1.28
C ALA A 323 -13.53 2.31 -1.50
N ILE A 324 -14.65 1.62 -1.47
CA ILE A 324 -15.98 2.19 -1.61
C ILE A 324 -16.70 2.00 -0.27
N PRO A 325 -17.20 3.07 0.38
CA PRO A 325 -18.00 2.93 1.58
C PRO A 325 -19.34 2.23 1.34
N PHE A 326 -19.82 1.50 2.36
CA PHE A 326 -21.03 0.67 2.30
C PHE A 326 -22.30 1.46 1.93
N ASN A 327 -22.36 2.74 2.27
CA ASN A 327 -23.52 3.58 2.14
C ASN A 327 -23.46 4.58 0.96
N THR A 328 -22.52 4.38 0.02
CA THR A 328 -22.52 5.19 -1.21
C THR A 328 -23.83 5.03 -1.97
N GLY A 329 -24.29 6.09 -2.61
CA GLY A 329 -25.43 6.06 -3.54
C GLY A 329 -25.01 5.88 -5.00
N VAL A 330 -23.69 5.78 -5.28
CA VAL A 330 -23.12 5.84 -6.64
C VAL A 330 -22.03 4.79 -6.83
N ALA A 331 -22.27 3.57 -6.34
CA ALA A 331 -21.30 2.49 -6.37
C ALA A 331 -20.80 2.14 -7.79
N GLU A 332 -21.65 2.27 -8.82
CA GLU A 332 -21.24 2.02 -10.20
C GLU A 332 -20.26 3.10 -10.69
N GLY A 333 -20.51 4.37 -10.42
CA GLY A 333 -19.58 5.46 -10.74
C GLY A 333 -18.25 5.32 -10.02
N ALA A 334 -18.28 4.91 -8.75
CA ALA A 334 -17.08 4.61 -7.97
C ALA A 334 -16.27 3.46 -8.59
N GLN A 335 -16.90 2.36 -8.99
CA GLN A 335 -16.23 1.25 -9.66
C GLN A 335 -15.63 1.66 -11.00
N VAL A 336 -16.33 2.49 -11.81
CA VAL A 336 -15.81 3.00 -13.08
C VAL A 336 -14.57 3.86 -12.87
N LEU A 337 -14.57 4.76 -11.89
CA LEU A 337 -13.40 5.55 -11.52
C LEU A 337 -12.22 4.64 -11.14
N ILE A 338 -12.45 3.71 -10.23
CA ILE A 338 -11.39 2.80 -9.73
C ILE A 338 -10.85 1.92 -10.87
N ASN A 339 -11.72 1.39 -11.72
CA ASN A 339 -11.29 0.61 -12.89
C ASN A 339 -10.44 1.45 -13.86
N PHE A 340 -10.81 2.72 -14.12
CA PHE A 340 -9.99 3.61 -14.92
C PHE A 340 -8.61 3.84 -14.29
N MET A 341 -8.55 4.09 -12.97
CA MET A 341 -7.29 4.30 -12.27
C MET A 341 -6.38 3.05 -12.25
N LEU A 342 -6.94 1.86 -12.46
CA LEU A 342 -6.22 0.60 -12.68
C LEU A 342 -5.82 0.36 -14.13
N SER A 343 -6.29 1.16 -15.09
CA SER A 343 -5.93 0.97 -16.50
C SER A 343 -4.43 1.15 -16.74
N PRO A 344 -3.85 0.45 -17.73
CA PRO A 344 -2.44 0.62 -18.10
C PRO A 344 -2.07 2.09 -18.37
N GLU A 345 -2.93 2.83 -19.07
CA GLU A 345 -2.75 4.26 -19.35
C GLU A 345 -2.64 5.09 -18.07
N ALA A 346 -3.60 4.94 -17.15
CA ALA A 346 -3.62 5.69 -15.90
C ALA A 346 -2.44 5.33 -15.02
N GLN A 347 -2.06 4.05 -14.97
CA GLN A 347 -0.92 3.55 -14.22
C GLN A 347 0.42 4.01 -14.82
N ALA A 348 0.57 4.02 -16.15
CA ALA A 348 1.77 4.52 -16.81
C ALA A 348 1.96 6.02 -16.56
N ARG A 349 0.88 6.81 -16.68
CA ARG A 349 0.91 8.23 -16.37
C ARG A 349 1.26 8.51 -14.91
N LYS A 350 0.72 7.72 -13.99
CA LYS A 350 1.02 7.83 -12.56
C LYS A 350 2.48 7.50 -12.27
N ALA A 351 3.05 6.51 -12.94
CA ALA A 351 4.43 6.08 -12.78
C ALA A 351 5.45 7.05 -13.40
N ASP A 352 5.03 7.93 -14.30
CA ASP A 352 5.89 8.96 -14.87
C ASP A 352 6.38 9.94 -13.81
N ILE A 353 7.70 9.99 -13.61
CA ILE A 353 8.34 10.82 -12.57
C ILE A 353 8.12 12.32 -12.84
N SER A 354 7.98 12.72 -14.09
CA SER A 354 7.67 14.12 -14.44
C SER A 354 6.26 14.53 -13.97
N ILE A 355 5.36 13.57 -13.79
CA ILE A 355 3.96 13.76 -13.36
C ILE A 355 3.84 13.51 -11.87
N TRP A 356 4.04 12.27 -11.43
CA TRP A 356 3.97 11.90 -10.01
C TRP A 356 5.09 10.94 -9.60
N GLY A 357 5.35 9.89 -10.36
CA GLY A 357 6.38 8.92 -10.06
C GLY A 357 5.94 7.85 -9.05
N ASP A 358 4.64 7.61 -8.90
CA ASP A 358 4.12 6.57 -8.01
C ASP A 358 4.17 5.21 -8.71
N PRO A 359 4.86 4.19 -8.15
CA PRO A 359 5.04 2.91 -8.80
C PRO A 359 3.72 2.18 -9.07
N THR A 360 3.68 1.46 -10.21
CA THR A 360 2.50 0.73 -10.63
C THR A 360 2.27 -0.56 -9.85
N VAL A 361 1.01 -0.94 -9.72
CA VAL A 361 0.58 -2.26 -9.19
C VAL A 361 0.49 -3.32 -10.29
N LEU A 362 0.69 -2.96 -11.56
CA LEU A 362 0.50 -3.88 -12.69
C LEU A 362 1.70 -4.80 -12.91
N ALA A 363 1.43 -5.99 -13.44
CA ALA A 363 2.40 -6.94 -13.93
C ALA A 363 2.75 -6.60 -15.39
N MET A 364 3.99 -6.23 -15.66
CA MET A 364 4.42 -5.79 -16.99
C MET A 364 4.28 -6.87 -18.06
N ASP A 365 4.45 -8.11 -17.70
CA ASP A 365 4.32 -9.29 -18.58
C ASP A 365 2.88 -9.58 -19.00
N LYS A 366 1.89 -9.15 -18.21
CA LYS A 366 0.47 -9.28 -18.54
C LYS A 366 -0.03 -8.19 -19.49
N LEU A 367 0.72 -7.11 -19.68
CA LEU A 367 0.29 -5.99 -20.52
C LEU A 367 0.54 -6.26 -22.01
N PRO A 368 -0.40 -5.89 -22.88
CA PRO A 368 -0.12 -5.80 -24.31
C PRO A 368 1.12 -4.94 -24.61
N ALA A 369 1.87 -5.27 -25.65
CA ALA A 369 3.15 -4.61 -25.95
C ALA A 369 3.04 -3.08 -26.08
N ALA A 370 1.97 -2.58 -26.72
CA ALA A 370 1.73 -1.16 -26.88
C ALA A 370 1.45 -0.44 -25.54
N GLU A 371 0.74 -1.09 -24.63
CA GLU A 371 0.45 -0.54 -23.31
C GLU A 371 1.68 -0.58 -22.42
N ARG A 372 2.44 -1.69 -22.45
CA ARG A 372 3.71 -1.82 -21.73
C ARG A 372 4.74 -0.76 -22.16
N ALA A 373 4.78 -0.39 -23.44
CA ALA A 373 5.68 0.63 -23.94
C ALA A 373 5.44 2.02 -23.32
N GLN A 374 4.27 2.29 -22.77
CA GLN A 374 3.96 3.55 -22.08
C GLN A 374 4.71 3.71 -20.75
N PHE A 375 5.21 2.61 -20.16
CA PHE A 375 6.01 2.62 -18.94
C PHE A 375 7.51 2.83 -19.18
N GLY A 376 7.92 3.07 -20.40
CA GLY A 376 9.32 3.19 -20.83
C GLY A 376 9.93 4.54 -20.45
N ALA A 377 10.26 4.77 -19.19
CA ALA A 377 11.03 5.93 -18.77
C ALA A 377 12.53 5.64 -18.77
N LYS A 378 13.35 6.61 -19.24
CA LYS A 378 14.79 6.56 -18.98
C LYS A 378 15.05 6.79 -17.50
N PRO A 379 16.05 6.11 -16.88
CA PRO A 379 16.46 6.42 -15.52
C PRO A 379 16.77 7.90 -15.36
N LEU A 380 16.26 8.51 -14.30
CA LEU A 380 16.48 9.90 -13.96
C LEU A 380 17.37 10.02 -12.72
N ALA A 381 18.10 11.13 -12.61
CA ALA A 381 18.83 11.45 -11.38
C ALA A 381 17.86 11.44 -10.17
N GLY A 382 18.36 11.00 -9.03
CA GLY A 382 17.56 10.92 -7.81
C GLY A 382 16.70 9.68 -7.62
N GLN A 383 16.60 8.79 -8.62
CA GLN A 383 15.96 7.49 -8.43
C GLN A 383 16.78 6.57 -7.53
N VAL A 384 16.12 5.59 -6.93
CA VAL A 384 16.81 4.54 -6.15
C VAL A 384 17.63 3.67 -7.10
N GLU A 385 18.96 3.72 -6.97
CA GLU A 385 19.89 3.02 -7.87
C GLU A 385 19.82 1.49 -7.70
N SER A 386 19.59 1.02 -6.47
CA SER A 386 19.51 -0.40 -6.12
C SER A 386 18.32 -0.61 -5.19
N PRO A 387 17.15 -0.95 -5.72
CA PRO A 387 15.96 -1.21 -4.90
C PRO A 387 16.22 -2.33 -3.88
N ALA A 388 15.84 -2.07 -2.63
CA ALA A 388 15.90 -3.08 -1.58
C ALA A 388 14.64 -3.98 -1.60
N PRO A 389 14.72 -5.18 -1.02
CA PRO A 389 13.53 -6.00 -0.79
C PRO A 389 12.47 -5.24 -0.02
N VAL A 390 11.21 -5.44 -0.41
CA VAL A 390 10.07 -4.91 0.33
C VAL A 390 9.87 -5.75 1.59
N ILE A 391 9.84 -5.09 2.75
CA ILE A 391 9.40 -5.68 4.01
C ILE A 391 7.94 -5.30 4.20
N LEU A 392 7.11 -6.30 4.54
CA LEU A 392 5.69 -6.07 4.77
C LEU A 392 5.48 -5.16 6.00
N GLU A 393 4.45 -4.35 5.94
CA GLU A 393 3.99 -3.57 7.08
C GLU A 393 3.58 -4.49 8.24
N PRO A 394 3.84 -4.10 9.50
CA PRO A 394 3.21 -4.75 10.64
C PRO A 394 1.69 -4.71 10.51
N HIS A 395 1.00 -5.64 11.15
CA HIS A 395 -0.47 -5.64 11.18
C HIS A 395 -1.00 -4.29 11.68
N GLY A 396 -2.04 -3.75 11.01
CA GLY A 396 -2.56 -2.40 11.26
C GLY A 396 -2.89 -2.08 12.73
N SER A 397 -3.18 -3.10 13.54
CA SER A 397 -3.43 -2.91 14.98
C SER A 397 -2.21 -2.40 15.78
N TRP A 398 -0.99 -2.49 15.25
CA TRP A 398 0.21 -2.00 15.92
C TRP A 398 0.36 -0.48 15.84
N VAL A 399 -0.29 0.19 14.89
CA VAL A 399 -0.13 1.62 14.62
C VAL A 399 -0.48 2.46 15.84
N ASP A 400 -1.71 2.42 16.27
CA ASP A 400 -2.26 3.18 17.41
C ASP A 400 -1.45 3.04 18.71
N PRO A 401 -1.08 1.81 19.16
CA PRO A 401 -0.27 1.65 20.37
C PRO A 401 1.13 2.25 20.26
N LEU A 402 1.78 2.13 19.10
CA LEU A 402 3.10 2.69 18.87
C LEU A 402 3.05 4.22 18.90
N GLU A 403 2.07 4.82 18.23
CA GLU A 403 1.90 6.28 18.21
C GLU A 403 1.61 6.87 19.59
N ARG A 404 0.69 6.24 20.34
CA ARG A 404 0.36 6.67 21.69
C ARG A 404 1.55 6.60 22.63
N GLU A 405 2.32 5.50 22.58
CA GLU A 405 3.51 5.38 23.44
C GLU A 405 4.60 6.38 23.02
N TRP A 406 4.78 6.61 21.71
CA TRP A 406 5.69 7.64 21.23
C TRP A 406 5.30 9.03 21.71
N LEU A 407 4.02 9.41 21.59
CA LEU A 407 3.51 10.71 22.05
C LEU A 407 3.68 10.88 23.55
N LYS A 408 3.47 9.82 24.33
CA LYS A 408 3.68 9.83 25.77
C LYS A 408 5.15 10.06 26.14
N ARG A 409 6.11 9.46 25.43
CA ARG A 409 7.55 9.55 25.70
C ARG A 409 8.18 10.85 25.23
N TYR A 410 7.80 11.28 24.02
CA TYR A 410 8.53 12.32 23.28
C TYR A 410 7.64 13.46 22.78
N GLY A 411 6.35 13.36 22.94
CA GLY A 411 5.38 14.30 22.38
C GLY A 411 5.12 15.57 23.21
N GLN A 412 5.85 15.78 24.30
CA GLN A 412 5.67 16.93 25.20
C GLN A 412 6.23 18.22 24.63
#